data_7ece75408b3831f397378b090884f391
#
_entry.id   7ece75408b3831f397378b090884f391
#
_cell.length_a   1.000
_cell.length_b   1.000
_cell.length_c   1.000
_cell.angle_alpha   90.00
_cell.angle_beta   90.00
_cell.angle_gamma   90.00
#
_symmetry.space_group_name_H-M   'P 1'
#
loop_
_entity.id
_entity.type
_entity.pdbx_description
1 polymer ?
#
loop_
_entity_poly.entity_id
_entity_poly.type
_entity_poly.pdbx_seq_one_letter_code
_entity_poly.pdbx_strand_id
1 'polypeptide(L)'
;MRIRKVYAVMSVCLVVLAGCKQKMNEPEPDITVPFVRTEAIDLEQFIESVHYVTLQNHPESAFTDIDKLIVSGENIFMLDKRLEAVFCFDTTGRFRYRIQRVGRGPGEYKELDAMWVKPLEKELWLQSFWPPRIYVYDFDGRILRECKVRWPGKDMVRLGDGLIAGYNPTRSDDGIDSLRSGIFLLSEDGKFKRQSKVLGDSTIYWSLSYQRNLEEFGNGALILSQSDTIYKINQKGEVTPDVHLDWGKHKYPEELRDINYDTPRTGDALKGNYVHGKDQLIAFGPIRLFRIFVDTHMEMAYADLNSKKGFFSTLVTCKVARIPLLYPIAKSDQGDLIGIYDMPLLLAMQESQADRRADSKTAEIYHVMDSLAESALKQDRPVLWFAKIKPEWLTKSY
;
A
#
# COMPACT_ATOMS: atom_id res chain seq x y z
N MET A 1 -78.59 -47.06 -2.47
CA MET A 1 -77.30 -47.09 -1.75
C MET A 1 -76.44 -46.00 -2.35
N ARG A 2 -76.38 -44.84 -1.71
CA ARG A 2 -75.68 -43.65 -2.22
C ARG A 2 -74.33 -43.49 -1.57
N ILE A 3 -73.29 -43.58 -2.33
CA ILE A 3 -71.91 -43.35 -1.89
C ILE A 3 -71.61 -41.83 -2.02
N ARG A 4 -71.40 -41.14 -0.90
CA ARG A 4 -70.97 -39.76 -0.84
C ARG A 4 -69.44 -39.72 -1.00
N LYS A 5 -68.96 -39.06 -2.03
CA LYS A 5 -67.53 -38.67 -2.21
C LYS A 5 -67.25 -37.45 -1.34
N VAL A 6 -66.33 -37.60 -0.42
CA VAL A 6 -65.75 -36.50 0.36
C VAL A 6 -64.49 -35.99 -0.40
N TYR A 7 -64.52 -34.75 -0.88
CA TYR A 7 -63.34 -34.10 -1.41
C TYR A 7 -62.61 -33.40 -0.25
N ALA A 8 -61.43 -33.90 0.09
CA ALA A 8 -60.54 -33.19 0.97
C ALA A 8 -59.80 -32.13 0.13
N VAL A 9 -60.05 -30.86 0.43
CA VAL A 9 -59.29 -29.73 -0.12
C VAL A 9 -58.01 -29.62 0.69
N MET A 10 -56.89 -30.04 0.08
CA MET A 10 -55.58 -29.87 0.65
C MET A 10 -55.06 -28.48 0.24
N SER A 11 -55.18 -27.50 1.16
CA SER A 11 -54.65 -26.15 1.00
C SER A 11 -53.13 -26.23 1.18
N VAL A 12 -52.40 -26.19 0.08
CA VAL A 12 -50.93 -26.06 0.09
C VAL A 12 -50.60 -24.60 0.34
N CYS A 13 -50.24 -24.24 1.57
CA CYS A 13 -49.60 -22.95 1.86
C CYS A 13 -48.19 -22.96 1.28
N LEU A 14 -48.04 -22.35 0.10
CA LEU A 14 -46.72 -22.00 -0.44
C LEU A 14 -46.15 -20.84 0.40
N VAL A 15 -45.32 -21.18 1.38
CA VAL A 15 -44.51 -20.20 2.07
C VAL A 15 -43.36 -19.82 1.10
N VAL A 16 -43.56 -18.74 0.38
CA VAL A 16 -42.47 -18.08 -0.38
C VAL A 16 -41.51 -17.51 0.64
N LEU A 17 -40.47 -18.28 0.98
CA LEU A 17 -39.29 -17.73 1.66
C LEU A 17 -38.60 -16.79 0.71
N ALA A 18 -39.08 -15.54 0.64
CA ALA A 18 -38.32 -14.42 0.14
C ALA A 18 -37.10 -14.28 1.08
N GLY A 19 -36.04 -14.98 0.75
CA GLY A 19 -34.74 -14.75 1.35
C GLY A 19 -34.28 -13.35 1.01
N CYS A 20 -34.78 -12.35 1.74
CA CYS A 20 -34.09 -11.07 1.83
C CYS A 20 -32.69 -11.41 2.33
N LYS A 21 -31.69 -11.34 1.43
CA LYS A 21 -30.31 -11.12 1.82
C LYS A 21 -30.33 -9.80 2.59
N GLN A 22 -30.51 -9.87 3.90
CA GLN A 22 -30.26 -8.74 4.76
C GLN A 22 -28.78 -8.40 4.50
N LYS A 23 -28.53 -7.32 3.73
CA LYS A 23 -27.25 -6.64 3.79
C LYS A 23 -27.11 -6.33 5.28
N MET A 24 -26.24 -7.07 5.97
CA MET A 24 -25.81 -6.64 7.29
C MET A 24 -25.27 -5.25 7.09
N ASN A 25 -25.98 -4.26 7.59
CA ASN A 25 -25.50 -2.88 7.56
C ASN A 25 -24.18 -2.90 8.30
N GLU A 26 -23.10 -2.74 7.57
CA GLU A 26 -21.80 -2.48 8.20
C GLU A 26 -21.95 -1.22 9.04
N PRO A 27 -21.34 -1.16 10.23
CA PRO A 27 -21.30 0.09 10.97
C PRO A 27 -20.68 1.14 10.06
N GLU A 28 -21.32 2.29 9.97
CA GLU A 28 -20.75 3.41 9.22
C GLU A 28 -19.49 3.92 9.93
N PRO A 29 -18.49 4.38 9.18
CA PRO A 29 -17.31 5.00 9.78
C PRO A 29 -17.73 6.26 10.56
N ASP A 30 -17.15 6.46 11.72
CA ASP A 30 -17.41 7.63 12.55
C ASP A 30 -16.92 8.94 11.90
N ILE A 31 -16.00 8.83 10.96
CA ILE A 31 -15.35 9.95 10.28
C ILE A 31 -15.57 9.85 8.77
N THR A 32 -16.17 10.90 8.20
CA THR A 32 -16.20 11.13 6.75
C THR A 32 -15.31 12.30 6.40
N VAL A 33 -14.43 12.12 5.44
CA VAL A 33 -13.49 13.13 4.97
C VAL A 33 -13.83 13.48 3.51
N PRO A 34 -14.36 14.68 3.25
CA PRO A 34 -14.54 15.18 1.89
C PRO A 34 -13.18 15.55 1.27
N PHE A 35 -12.97 15.13 0.02
CA PHE A 35 -11.74 15.39 -0.71
C PHE A 35 -11.93 16.50 -1.74
N VAL A 36 -10.94 17.39 -1.80
CA VAL A 36 -10.87 18.49 -2.77
C VAL A 36 -9.54 18.41 -3.51
N ARG A 37 -9.59 18.54 -4.84
CA ARG A 37 -8.38 18.66 -5.65
C ARG A 37 -7.78 20.06 -5.47
N THR A 38 -6.48 20.12 -5.20
CA THR A 38 -5.71 21.36 -4.98
C THR A 38 -4.60 21.50 -6.01
N GLU A 39 -4.04 22.69 -6.15
CA GLU A 39 -2.87 22.91 -7.02
C GLU A 39 -1.63 22.16 -6.50
N ALA A 40 -1.45 22.12 -5.19
CA ALA A 40 -0.36 21.42 -4.55
C ALA A 40 -0.74 20.94 -3.14
N ILE A 41 -0.10 19.87 -2.69
CA ILE A 41 -0.09 19.45 -1.28
C ILE A 41 1.20 19.92 -0.64
N ASP A 42 1.11 20.77 0.38
CA ASP A 42 2.26 21.24 1.13
C ASP A 42 2.48 20.39 2.37
N LEU A 43 3.61 19.69 2.42
CA LEU A 43 4.04 18.87 3.54
C LEU A 43 4.84 19.61 4.61
N GLU A 44 5.20 20.90 4.41
CA GLU A 44 6.04 21.68 5.33
C GLU A 44 5.48 21.69 6.76
N GLN A 45 4.15 21.71 6.91
CA GLN A 45 3.53 21.67 8.22
C GLN A 45 3.87 20.42 9.04
N PHE A 46 4.17 19.30 8.37
CA PHE A 46 4.47 18.00 8.99
C PHE A 46 5.96 17.74 9.13
N ILE A 47 6.82 18.39 8.34
CA ILE A 47 8.22 18.03 8.16
C ILE A 47 9.14 19.00 8.95
N GLU A 48 10.05 18.40 9.73
CA GLU A 48 11.08 19.11 10.48
C GLU A 48 12.34 19.34 9.65
N SER A 49 12.80 18.29 8.98
CA SER A 49 14.04 18.29 8.18
C SER A 49 13.97 17.26 7.06
N VAL A 50 14.79 17.45 6.03
CA VAL A 50 14.95 16.49 4.93
C VAL A 50 16.43 16.22 4.72
N HIS A 51 16.78 14.95 4.52
CA HIS A 51 18.11 14.54 4.08
C HIS A 51 18.00 13.54 2.93
N TYR A 52 19.12 13.35 2.22
CA TYR A 52 19.17 12.58 0.99
C TYR A 52 20.24 11.49 1.10
N VAL A 53 19.94 10.31 0.57
CA VAL A 53 20.82 9.15 0.59
C VAL A 53 20.90 8.56 -0.81
N THR A 54 22.06 8.65 -1.44
CA THR A 54 22.31 7.96 -2.73
C THR A 54 22.70 6.51 -2.46
N LEU A 55 22.02 5.59 -3.11
CA LEU A 55 22.34 4.17 -2.98
C LEU A 55 23.66 3.84 -3.68
N GLN A 56 24.47 2.99 -3.06
CA GLN A 56 25.75 2.56 -3.60
C GLN A 56 25.56 1.68 -4.83
N ASN A 57 26.33 1.94 -5.87
CA ASN A 57 26.49 1.02 -6.98
C ASN A 57 27.47 -0.10 -6.59
N HIS A 58 26.95 -1.31 -6.51
CA HIS A 58 27.70 -2.52 -6.25
C HIS A 58 27.32 -3.58 -7.29
N PRO A 59 28.21 -4.48 -7.74
CA PRO A 59 27.87 -5.49 -8.73
C PRO A 59 26.62 -6.33 -8.39
N GLU A 60 26.34 -6.56 -7.11
CA GLU A 60 25.19 -7.32 -6.66
C GLU A 60 23.98 -6.45 -6.26
N SER A 61 24.08 -5.11 -6.37
CA SER A 61 23.00 -4.20 -5.99
C SER A 61 22.16 -3.71 -7.18
N ALA A 62 22.29 -4.34 -8.35
CA ALA A 62 21.48 -3.97 -9.50
C ALA A 62 20.03 -4.42 -9.30
N PHE A 63 19.09 -3.48 -9.24
CA PHE A 63 17.65 -3.71 -9.16
C PHE A 63 16.95 -3.03 -10.34
N THR A 64 15.71 -3.41 -10.61
CA THR A 64 14.91 -2.87 -11.72
C THR A 64 13.80 -1.96 -11.24
N ASP A 65 13.22 -2.25 -10.07
CA ASP A 65 12.13 -1.50 -9.49
C ASP A 65 12.15 -1.62 -7.95
N ILE A 66 11.40 -0.76 -7.27
CA ILE A 66 11.20 -0.79 -5.83
C ILE A 66 9.72 -1.01 -5.55
N ASP A 67 9.31 -2.26 -5.51
CA ASP A 67 7.92 -2.63 -5.22
C ASP A 67 7.54 -2.37 -3.76
N LYS A 68 8.44 -2.61 -2.83
CA LYS A 68 8.26 -2.30 -1.41
C LYS A 68 9.57 -1.90 -0.78
N LEU A 69 9.55 -0.82 0.00
CA LEU A 69 10.68 -0.34 0.78
C LEU A 69 10.30 -0.32 2.25
N ILE A 70 11.18 -0.85 3.09
CA ILE A 70 11.05 -0.82 4.56
C ILE A 70 12.37 -0.34 5.13
N VAL A 71 12.31 0.64 6.02
CA VAL A 71 13.47 1.09 6.81
C VAL A 71 13.23 0.71 8.26
N SER A 72 14.13 -0.08 8.81
CA SER A 72 14.06 -0.54 10.20
C SER A 72 15.44 -0.54 10.83
N GLY A 73 15.59 0.22 11.90
CA GLY A 73 16.91 0.49 12.52
C GLY A 73 17.88 1.08 11.50
N GLU A 74 19.01 0.43 11.31
CA GLU A 74 20.05 0.86 10.35
C GLU A 74 19.92 0.21 8.97
N ASN A 75 18.81 -0.46 8.66
CA ASN A 75 18.65 -1.19 7.42
C ASN A 75 17.56 -0.60 6.53
N ILE A 76 17.85 -0.56 5.24
CA ILE A 76 16.92 -0.25 4.16
C ILE A 76 16.72 -1.55 3.38
N PHE A 77 15.54 -2.13 3.46
CA PHE A 77 15.15 -3.33 2.71
C PHE A 77 14.32 -2.93 1.51
N MET A 78 14.70 -3.39 0.33
CA MET A 78 14.02 -3.10 -0.93
C MET A 78 13.63 -4.41 -1.62
N LEU A 79 12.34 -4.62 -1.83
CA LEU A 79 11.82 -5.73 -2.61
C LEU A 79 11.70 -5.31 -4.07
N ASP A 80 12.30 -6.09 -4.95
CA ASP A 80 12.12 -6.05 -6.40
C ASP A 80 11.44 -7.36 -6.83
N LYS A 81 10.14 -7.29 -7.14
CA LYS A 81 9.36 -8.46 -7.55
C LYS A 81 9.73 -8.96 -8.93
N ARG A 82 10.24 -8.10 -9.80
CA ARG A 82 10.66 -8.48 -11.14
C ARG A 82 11.92 -9.34 -11.13
N LEU A 83 12.84 -9.03 -10.20
CA LEU A 83 14.05 -9.82 -9.98
C LEU A 83 13.86 -10.92 -8.95
N GLU A 84 12.71 -10.97 -8.29
CA GLU A 84 12.46 -11.91 -7.17
C GLU A 84 13.54 -11.80 -6.10
N ALA A 85 13.90 -10.59 -5.73
CA ALA A 85 15.02 -10.30 -4.86
C ALA A 85 14.70 -9.25 -3.80
N VAL A 86 15.39 -9.35 -2.67
CA VAL A 86 15.44 -8.30 -1.67
C VAL A 86 16.87 -7.80 -1.56
N PHE A 87 17.04 -6.49 -1.66
CA PHE A 87 18.31 -5.79 -1.48
C PHE A 87 18.33 -5.13 -0.11
N CYS A 88 19.44 -5.26 0.59
CA CYS A 88 19.66 -4.58 1.85
C CYS A 88 20.79 -3.57 1.71
N PHE A 89 20.49 -2.32 2.12
CA PHE A 89 21.47 -1.26 2.27
C PHE A 89 21.46 -0.78 3.72
N ASP A 90 22.52 -0.12 4.16
CA ASP A 90 22.47 0.62 5.41
C ASP A 90 21.85 2.03 5.19
N THR A 91 21.54 2.72 6.28
CA THR A 91 20.93 4.08 6.22
C THR A 91 21.85 5.15 5.63
N THR A 92 23.13 4.83 5.36
CA THR A 92 24.04 5.69 4.59
C THR A 92 24.03 5.39 3.09
N GLY A 93 23.22 4.40 2.66
CA GLY A 93 23.10 3.96 1.27
C GLY A 93 24.12 2.91 0.85
N ARG A 94 24.97 2.42 1.75
CA ARG A 94 25.98 1.39 1.44
C ARG A 94 25.29 0.03 1.30
N PHE A 95 25.61 -0.69 0.22
CA PHE A 95 25.09 -2.04 -0.01
C PHE A 95 25.63 -3.02 1.04
N ARG A 96 24.75 -3.84 1.58
CA ARG A 96 25.07 -4.89 2.56
C ARG A 96 25.01 -6.29 1.93
N TYR A 97 23.85 -6.67 1.38
CA TYR A 97 23.63 -7.97 0.76
C TYR A 97 22.38 -8.00 -0.09
N ARG A 98 22.23 -9.07 -0.86
CA ARG A 98 21.04 -9.42 -1.63
C ARG A 98 20.54 -10.81 -1.21
N ILE A 99 19.23 -10.93 -1.02
CA ILE A 99 18.52 -12.21 -0.91
C ILE A 99 17.87 -12.47 -2.27
N GLN A 100 18.36 -13.49 -2.98
CA GLN A 100 17.76 -13.94 -4.23
C GLN A 100 17.98 -15.46 -4.32
N ARG A 101 16.89 -16.21 -4.09
CA ARG A 101 16.93 -17.68 -4.05
C ARG A 101 15.88 -18.25 -5.00
N VAL A 102 15.97 -17.85 -6.25
CA VAL A 102 15.02 -18.27 -7.28
C VAL A 102 15.33 -19.70 -7.74
N GLY A 103 14.37 -20.62 -7.57
CA GLY A 103 14.55 -22.02 -7.92
C GLY A 103 13.40 -22.92 -7.48
N ARG A 104 13.69 -24.23 -7.37
CA ARG A 104 12.74 -25.28 -6.96
C ARG A 104 13.26 -26.14 -5.80
N GLY A 105 14.43 -25.86 -5.30
CA GLY A 105 15.06 -26.60 -4.18
C GLY A 105 14.52 -26.16 -2.82
N PRO A 106 14.98 -26.82 -1.74
CA PRO A 106 14.67 -26.39 -0.38
C PRO A 106 15.14 -24.95 -0.13
N GLY A 107 14.27 -24.12 0.45
CA GLY A 107 14.55 -22.72 0.72
C GLY A 107 14.56 -21.81 -0.52
N GLU A 108 14.15 -22.32 -1.69
CA GLU A 108 14.03 -21.56 -2.93
C GLU A 108 12.57 -21.22 -3.23
N TYR A 109 12.35 -20.16 -4.00
CA TYR A 109 11.05 -19.65 -4.42
C TYR A 109 11.08 -19.23 -5.90
N LYS A 110 9.90 -18.99 -6.47
CA LYS A 110 9.78 -18.48 -7.86
C LYS A 110 9.22 -17.06 -7.90
N GLU A 111 8.36 -16.71 -6.96
CA GLU A 111 7.65 -15.44 -6.94
C GLU A 111 7.58 -14.90 -5.51
N LEU A 112 8.07 -13.69 -5.29
CA LEU A 112 7.92 -12.95 -4.04
C LEU A 112 6.79 -11.94 -4.16
N ASP A 113 5.83 -11.96 -3.22
CA ASP A 113 4.69 -11.06 -3.22
C ASP A 113 4.70 -10.02 -2.11
N ALA A 114 5.14 -10.40 -0.92
CA ALA A 114 5.11 -9.52 0.24
C ALA A 114 6.39 -9.58 1.06
N MET A 115 6.68 -8.47 1.72
CA MET A 115 7.81 -8.31 2.62
C MET A 115 7.36 -7.50 3.84
N TRP A 116 7.76 -7.90 5.03
CA TRP A 116 7.58 -7.14 6.27
C TRP A 116 8.69 -7.46 7.25
N VAL A 117 8.81 -6.70 8.33
CA VAL A 117 9.85 -6.87 9.34
C VAL A 117 9.25 -7.02 10.73
N LYS A 118 10.00 -7.64 11.62
CA LYS A 118 9.82 -7.60 13.06
C LYS A 118 11.03 -6.89 13.67
N PRO A 119 10.92 -5.59 13.94
CA PRO A 119 12.08 -4.79 14.35
C PRO A 119 12.75 -5.27 15.64
N LEU A 120 11.96 -5.66 16.64
CA LEU A 120 12.48 -6.10 17.95
C LEU A 120 13.25 -7.42 17.85
N GLU A 121 12.76 -8.35 17.05
CA GLU A 121 13.39 -9.66 16.81
C GLU A 121 14.48 -9.58 15.74
N LYS A 122 14.61 -8.45 15.04
CA LYS A 122 15.47 -8.25 13.86
C LYS A 122 15.24 -9.33 12.79
N GLU A 123 13.98 -9.60 12.50
CA GLU A 123 13.58 -10.57 11.49
C GLU A 123 12.99 -9.88 10.26
N LEU A 124 13.45 -10.32 9.10
CA LEU A 124 12.89 -9.98 7.79
C LEU A 124 12.06 -11.15 7.27
N TRP A 125 10.81 -10.91 6.97
CA TRP A 125 9.84 -11.90 6.53
C TRP A 125 9.51 -11.68 5.06
N LEU A 126 9.66 -12.73 4.25
CA LEU A 126 9.34 -12.73 2.83
C LEU A 126 8.26 -13.75 2.55
N GLN A 127 7.22 -13.37 1.85
CA GLN A 127 6.21 -14.30 1.39
C GLN A 127 6.38 -14.57 -0.11
N SER A 128 6.42 -15.85 -0.44
CA SER A 128 6.39 -16.35 -1.80
C SER A 128 4.96 -16.75 -2.19
N PHE A 129 4.57 -16.38 -3.40
CA PHE A 129 3.33 -16.88 -4.00
C PHE A 129 3.50 -18.34 -4.44
N TRP A 130 4.66 -18.67 -5.04
CA TRP A 130 4.96 -20.02 -5.50
C TRP A 130 6.39 -20.46 -5.15
N PRO A 131 6.58 -21.53 -4.37
CA PRO A 131 5.54 -22.20 -3.58
C PRO A 131 4.98 -21.28 -2.50
N PRO A 132 3.73 -21.46 -2.04
CA PRO A 132 3.12 -20.60 -1.02
C PRO A 132 3.80 -20.84 0.34
N ARG A 133 4.75 -19.96 0.67
CA ARG A 133 5.59 -20.03 1.87
C ARG A 133 5.94 -18.65 2.39
N ILE A 134 6.24 -18.62 3.67
CA ILE A 134 6.91 -17.52 4.33
C ILE A 134 8.34 -17.98 4.65
N TYR A 135 9.31 -17.16 4.26
CA TYR A 135 10.73 -17.33 4.59
C TYR A 135 11.12 -16.26 5.58
N VAL A 136 11.76 -16.64 6.67
CA VAL A 136 12.20 -15.72 7.71
C VAL A 136 13.72 -15.68 7.73
N TYR A 137 14.25 -14.47 7.61
CA TYR A 137 15.67 -14.17 7.64
C TYR A 137 16.00 -13.30 8.84
N ASP A 138 17.23 -13.36 9.34
CA ASP A 138 17.75 -12.31 10.21
C ASP A 138 18.09 -11.04 9.39
N PHE A 139 18.41 -9.94 10.08
CA PHE A 139 18.81 -8.69 9.40
C PHE A 139 20.21 -8.75 8.76
N ASP A 140 20.94 -9.86 8.89
CA ASP A 140 22.17 -10.15 8.15
C ASP A 140 21.91 -10.98 6.87
N GLY A 141 20.65 -11.30 6.57
CA GLY A 141 20.26 -12.04 5.38
C GLY A 141 20.40 -13.56 5.48
N ARG A 142 20.60 -14.10 6.69
CA ARG A 142 20.66 -15.55 6.92
C ARG A 142 19.25 -16.09 7.15
N ILE A 143 18.92 -17.20 6.48
CA ILE A 143 17.63 -17.85 6.67
C ILE A 143 17.55 -18.47 8.06
N LEU A 144 16.47 -18.15 8.79
CA LEU A 144 16.19 -18.69 10.11
C LEU A 144 15.23 -19.87 10.05
N ARG A 145 14.15 -19.72 9.29
CA ARG A 145 13.10 -20.74 9.13
C ARG A 145 12.23 -20.48 7.92
N GLU A 146 11.47 -21.49 7.54
CA GLU A 146 10.39 -21.39 6.54
C GLU A 146 9.11 -22.00 7.07
N CYS A 147 7.97 -21.44 6.68
CA CYS A 147 6.62 -21.90 7.01
C CYS A 147 5.79 -22.07 5.74
N LYS A 148 5.03 -23.15 5.65
CA LYS A 148 4.03 -23.30 4.58
C LYS A 148 2.82 -22.42 4.88
N VAL A 149 2.29 -21.74 3.88
CA VAL A 149 1.03 -21.01 3.98
C VAL A 149 0.02 -21.59 2.99
N ARG A 150 -1.25 -21.54 3.34
CA ARG A 150 -2.30 -22.03 2.45
C ARG A 150 -2.66 -20.98 1.39
N TRP A 151 -2.74 -19.71 1.82
CA TRP A 151 -3.07 -18.58 0.96
C TRP A 151 -2.04 -17.49 1.12
N PRO A 152 -1.34 -17.13 0.06
CA PRO A 152 -0.47 -15.96 0.05
C PRO A 152 -1.31 -14.69 -0.03
N GLY A 153 -0.86 -13.63 0.65
CA GLY A 153 -1.42 -12.28 0.52
C GLY A 153 -0.65 -11.46 -0.50
N LYS A 154 -1.29 -10.48 -1.10
CA LYS A 154 -0.61 -9.48 -1.93
C LYS A 154 0.10 -8.43 -1.09
N ASP A 155 -0.38 -8.21 0.12
CA ASP A 155 0.30 -7.44 1.15
C ASP A 155 0.06 -8.08 2.52
N MET A 156 1.02 -7.93 3.42
CA MET A 156 0.96 -8.53 4.75
C MET A 156 1.58 -7.62 5.79
N VAL A 157 1.03 -7.68 7.01
CA VAL A 157 1.48 -6.89 8.14
C VAL A 157 1.34 -7.72 9.43
N ARG A 158 2.26 -7.50 10.35
CA ARG A 158 2.15 -8.08 11.69
C ARG A 158 1.07 -7.35 12.51
N LEU A 159 0.30 -8.12 13.26
CA LEU A 159 -0.55 -7.62 14.35
C LEU A 159 0.06 -8.05 15.69
N GLY A 160 -0.48 -7.54 16.79
CA GLY A 160 -0.17 -8.07 18.12
C GLY A 160 -0.54 -9.56 18.25
N ASP A 161 -0.20 -10.16 19.39
CA ASP A 161 -0.57 -11.54 19.78
C ASP A 161 -0.17 -12.64 18.78
N GLY A 162 0.93 -12.44 18.02
CA GLY A 162 1.44 -13.46 17.09
C GLY A 162 0.56 -13.68 15.85
N LEU A 163 -0.26 -12.71 15.49
CA LEU A 163 -1.08 -12.72 14.30
C LEU A 163 -0.42 -11.93 13.15
N ILE A 164 -0.69 -12.37 11.94
CA ILE A 164 -0.35 -11.70 10.70
C ILE A 164 -1.66 -11.44 9.95
N ALA A 165 -1.92 -10.19 9.58
CA ALA A 165 -2.98 -9.85 8.65
C ALA A 165 -2.46 -9.91 7.23
N GLY A 166 -3.15 -10.64 6.36
CA GLY A 166 -2.93 -10.65 4.93
C GLY A 166 -4.10 -9.99 4.20
N TYR A 167 -3.78 -9.27 3.15
CA TYR A 167 -4.76 -8.68 2.23
C TYR A 167 -4.68 -9.34 0.87
N ASN A 168 -5.84 -9.74 0.36
CA ASN A 168 -5.99 -10.18 -1.01
C ASN A 168 -7.09 -9.33 -1.68
N PRO A 169 -6.75 -8.51 -2.67
CA PRO A 169 -7.72 -7.66 -3.36
C PRO A 169 -8.63 -8.43 -4.31
N THR A 170 -8.24 -9.62 -4.72
CA THR A 170 -8.97 -10.45 -5.67
C THR A 170 -9.43 -11.75 -5.02
N ARG A 171 -10.48 -12.36 -5.59
CA ARG A 171 -10.90 -13.69 -5.22
C ARG A 171 -9.88 -14.72 -5.74
N SER A 172 -9.46 -15.68 -4.91
CA SER A 172 -8.72 -16.84 -5.42
C SER A 172 -9.72 -17.91 -5.85
N ASP A 173 -9.69 -18.27 -7.12
CA ASP A 173 -10.60 -19.27 -7.71
C ASP A 173 -10.04 -20.70 -7.66
N ASP A 174 -9.30 -21.06 -6.63
CA ASP A 174 -8.68 -22.39 -6.50
C ASP A 174 -9.69 -23.56 -6.27
N GLY A 175 -10.97 -23.30 -6.47
CA GLY A 175 -12.01 -24.32 -6.68
C GLY A 175 -12.49 -25.11 -5.45
N ILE A 176 -11.78 -25.13 -4.33
CA ILE A 176 -12.13 -25.99 -3.19
C ILE A 176 -12.45 -25.21 -1.91
N ASP A 177 -11.86 -24.07 -1.70
CA ASP A 177 -12.15 -23.17 -0.56
C ASP A 177 -11.72 -21.76 -0.96
N SER A 178 -12.59 -21.06 -1.64
CA SER A 178 -12.30 -19.71 -2.15
C SER A 178 -12.08 -18.73 -1.00
N LEU A 179 -10.84 -18.27 -0.82
CA LEU A 179 -10.59 -17.06 -0.08
C LEU A 179 -11.22 -15.90 -0.86
N ARG A 180 -12.23 -15.26 -0.28
CA ARG A 180 -12.84 -14.09 -0.89
C ARG A 180 -11.87 -12.91 -0.81
N SER A 181 -12.03 -11.94 -1.72
CA SER A 181 -11.35 -10.66 -1.62
C SER A 181 -11.50 -10.07 -0.20
N GLY A 182 -10.40 -9.62 0.38
CA GLY A 182 -10.43 -8.99 1.70
C GLY A 182 -9.27 -9.37 2.61
N ILE A 183 -9.53 -9.34 3.91
CA ILE A 183 -8.56 -9.52 4.97
C ILE A 183 -8.68 -10.93 5.56
N PHE A 184 -7.55 -11.60 5.69
CA PHE A 184 -7.44 -12.88 6.37
C PHE A 184 -6.34 -12.84 7.43
N LEU A 185 -6.38 -13.78 8.36
CA LEU A 185 -5.42 -13.89 9.46
C LEU A 185 -4.66 -15.21 9.39
N LEU A 186 -3.34 -15.10 9.61
CA LEU A 186 -2.45 -16.23 9.82
C LEU A 186 -1.84 -16.12 11.22
N SER A 187 -1.42 -17.26 11.77
CA SER A 187 -0.44 -17.28 12.86
C SER A 187 0.98 -17.17 12.30
N GLU A 188 1.94 -16.86 13.15
CA GLU A 188 3.37 -16.71 12.75
C GLU A 188 3.99 -18.00 12.18
N ASP A 189 3.41 -19.17 12.43
CA ASP A 189 3.78 -20.43 11.78
C ASP A 189 3.08 -20.67 10.43
N GLY A 190 2.43 -19.65 9.88
CA GLY A 190 1.79 -19.69 8.56
C GLY A 190 0.40 -20.35 8.53
N LYS A 191 -0.14 -20.80 9.66
CA LYS A 191 -1.44 -21.45 9.67
C LYS A 191 -2.58 -20.44 9.51
N PHE A 192 -3.48 -20.71 8.59
CA PHE A 192 -4.69 -19.92 8.43
C PHE A 192 -5.56 -20.01 9.68
N LYS A 193 -6.01 -18.88 10.16
CA LYS A 193 -6.90 -18.75 11.31
C LYS A 193 -8.35 -18.53 10.87
N ARG A 194 -8.57 -17.47 10.11
CA ARG A 194 -9.90 -17.11 9.59
C ARG A 194 -9.80 -16.02 8.52
N GLN A 195 -10.83 -15.90 7.71
CA GLN A 195 -11.09 -14.67 6.97
C GLN A 195 -11.72 -13.67 7.94
N SER A 196 -11.09 -12.51 8.10
CA SER A 196 -11.53 -11.52 9.07
C SER A 196 -12.60 -10.60 8.48
N LYS A 197 -12.43 -10.19 7.21
CA LYS A 197 -13.39 -9.35 6.50
C LYS A 197 -13.37 -9.63 5.01
N VAL A 198 -14.55 -9.73 4.41
CA VAL A 198 -14.76 -9.70 2.97
C VAL A 198 -14.96 -8.23 2.58
N LEU A 199 -14.14 -7.73 1.66
CA LEU A 199 -14.19 -6.33 1.20
C LEU A 199 -14.92 -6.16 -0.14
N GLY A 200 -15.81 -7.09 -0.45
CA GLY A 200 -16.55 -7.16 -1.70
C GLY A 200 -15.82 -7.93 -2.79
N ASP A 201 -16.56 -8.48 -3.73
CA ASP A 201 -16.02 -9.00 -4.98
C ASP A 201 -15.80 -7.80 -5.92
N SER A 202 -14.80 -6.97 -5.64
CA SER A 202 -14.44 -5.99 -6.64
C SER A 202 -13.73 -6.72 -7.76
N THR A 203 -14.43 -7.00 -8.81
CA THR A 203 -13.91 -7.42 -10.11
C THR A 203 -13.10 -6.31 -10.79
N ILE A 204 -12.80 -5.24 -10.06
CA ILE A 204 -11.94 -4.19 -10.58
C ILE A 204 -10.51 -4.74 -10.60
N TYR A 205 -10.18 -5.42 -11.67
CA TYR A 205 -8.82 -5.78 -12.08
C TYR A 205 -7.91 -4.56 -12.30
N TRP A 206 -8.40 -3.38 -12.03
CA TRP A 206 -7.84 -2.09 -12.35
C TRP A 206 -6.90 -1.50 -11.33
N SER A 207 -6.80 -2.12 -10.21
CA SER A 207 -5.80 -1.68 -9.29
C SER A 207 -4.45 -2.08 -9.85
N LEU A 208 -3.90 -1.22 -10.68
CA LEU A 208 -2.52 -1.26 -11.16
C LEU A 208 -1.53 -1.30 -10.00
N SER A 209 -2.05 -1.24 -8.78
CA SER A 209 -1.31 -1.11 -7.58
C SER A 209 -1.88 -2.02 -6.49
N TYR A 210 -1.13 -3.06 -6.21
CA TYR A 210 -1.33 -3.93 -5.08
C TYR A 210 -0.24 -3.76 -4.03
N GLN A 211 0.44 -2.60 -4.07
CA GLN A 211 1.58 -2.35 -3.23
C GLN A 211 1.13 -1.57 -2.01
N ARG A 212 1.49 -2.08 -0.82
CA ARG A 212 1.35 -1.37 0.44
C ARG A 212 -0.05 -0.82 0.72
N ASN A 213 -1.01 -1.72 0.74
CA ASN A 213 -2.37 -1.42 1.19
C ASN A 213 -2.54 -1.55 2.70
N LEU A 214 -1.66 -2.32 3.35
CA LEU A 214 -1.61 -2.50 4.80
C LEU A 214 -0.49 -1.65 5.39
N GLU A 215 -0.80 -0.92 6.45
CA GLU A 215 0.14 -0.12 7.21
C GLU A 215 0.03 -0.46 8.71
N GLU A 216 1.15 -0.76 9.35
CA GLU A 216 1.20 -0.90 10.80
C GLU A 216 0.81 0.43 11.48
N PHE A 217 -0.14 0.36 12.42
CA PHE A 217 -0.62 1.54 13.12
C PHE A 217 -1.02 1.20 14.56
N GLY A 218 -0.31 1.78 15.51
CA GLY A 218 -0.45 1.43 16.92
C GLY A 218 -0.17 -0.04 17.17
N ASN A 219 -1.08 -0.74 17.88
CA ASN A 219 -0.99 -2.18 18.14
C ASN A 219 -1.68 -3.05 17.08
N GLY A 220 -2.05 -2.47 15.95
CA GLY A 220 -2.76 -3.13 14.88
C GLY A 220 -2.33 -2.65 13.52
N ALA A 221 -3.28 -2.50 12.60
CA ALA A 221 -3.01 -2.02 11.26
C ALA A 221 -4.17 -1.22 10.70
N LEU A 222 -3.89 -0.47 9.64
CA LEU A 222 -4.88 0.13 8.76
C LEU A 222 -4.82 -0.57 7.41
N ILE A 223 -5.97 -0.65 6.75
CA ILE A 223 -6.04 -1.09 5.36
C ILE A 223 -6.72 -0.05 4.49
N LEU A 224 -6.06 0.31 3.42
CA LEU A 224 -6.63 1.06 2.31
C LEU A 224 -7.19 0.06 1.29
N SER A 225 -8.50 -0.14 1.33
CA SER A 225 -9.17 -1.02 0.38
C SER A 225 -9.49 -0.27 -0.92
N GLN A 226 -9.92 -1.00 -1.93
CA GLN A 226 -10.43 -0.39 -3.17
C GLN A 226 -11.81 0.26 -2.99
N SER A 227 -12.52 -0.03 -1.89
CA SER A 227 -13.69 0.74 -1.48
C SER A 227 -13.29 2.16 -1.02
N ASP A 228 -14.28 3.04 -0.84
CA ASP A 228 -14.03 4.38 -0.34
C ASP A 228 -13.94 4.42 1.21
N THR A 229 -13.41 3.37 1.80
CA THR A 229 -13.27 3.24 3.26
C THR A 229 -11.88 2.72 3.63
N ILE A 230 -11.21 3.42 4.54
CA ILE A 230 -10.06 2.88 5.26
C ILE A 230 -10.62 2.10 6.46
N TYR A 231 -10.13 0.89 6.66
CA TYR A 231 -10.50 0.06 7.81
C TYR A 231 -9.34 -0.02 8.79
N LYS A 232 -9.70 -0.15 10.07
CA LYS A 232 -8.77 -0.42 11.16
C LYS A 232 -8.83 -1.89 11.54
N ILE A 233 -7.69 -2.49 11.76
CA ILE A 233 -7.52 -3.87 12.23
C ILE A 233 -6.90 -3.80 13.60
N ASN A 234 -7.58 -4.30 14.63
CA ASN A 234 -7.02 -4.34 15.97
C ASN A 234 -6.04 -5.53 16.14
N GLN A 235 -5.33 -5.60 17.25
CA GLN A 235 -4.38 -6.68 17.54
C GLN A 235 -4.99 -8.10 17.50
N LYS A 236 -6.31 -8.24 17.69
CA LYS A 236 -7.04 -9.53 17.58
C LYS A 236 -7.48 -9.83 16.15
N GLY A 237 -7.19 -8.93 15.20
CA GLY A 237 -7.59 -9.06 13.80
C GLY A 237 -9.06 -8.76 13.55
N GLU A 238 -9.74 -8.04 14.43
CA GLU A 238 -11.09 -7.54 14.19
C GLU A 238 -11.01 -6.29 13.34
N VAL A 239 -11.86 -6.21 12.32
CA VAL A 239 -11.84 -5.16 11.31
C VAL A 239 -13.06 -4.26 11.45
N THR A 240 -12.84 -2.98 11.63
CA THR A 240 -13.86 -1.96 11.72
C THR A 240 -13.60 -0.82 10.74
N PRO A 241 -14.63 -0.14 10.20
CA PRO A 241 -14.43 1.07 9.43
C PRO A 241 -13.72 2.14 10.27
N ASP A 242 -12.73 2.83 9.69
CA ASP A 242 -11.99 3.93 10.33
C ASP A 242 -12.42 5.27 9.71
N VAL A 243 -12.31 5.38 8.38
CA VAL A 243 -12.58 6.63 7.66
C VAL A 243 -13.31 6.34 6.37
N HIS A 244 -14.37 7.09 6.07
CA HIS A 244 -14.97 7.15 4.75
C HIS A 244 -14.35 8.29 3.93
N LEU A 245 -13.92 7.97 2.71
CA LEU A 245 -13.30 8.90 1.76
C LEU A 245 -14.39 9.39 0.79
N ASP A 246 -14.83 10.61 0.96
CA ASP A 246 -15.84 11.22 0.08
C ASP A 246 -15.15 11.98 -1.07
N TRP A 247 -15.13 11.38 -2.24
CA TRP A 247 -14.52 11.93 -3.44
C TRP A 247 -15.41 12.96 -4.17
N GLY A 248 -16.65 13.15 -3.71
CA GLY A 248 -17.61 14.05 -4.37
C GLY A 248 -17.77 13.72 -5.85
N LYS A 249 -17.54 14.71 -6.71
CA LYS A 249 -17.63 14.56 -8.19
C LYS A 249 -16.56 13.63 -8.79
N HIS A 250 -15.50 13.30 -8.05
CA HIS A 250 -14.44 12.41 -8.48
C HIS A 250 -14.67 10.96 -8.05
N LYS A 251 -15.80 10.66 -7.41
CA LYS A 251 -16.18 9.30 -7.05
C LYS A 251 -16.33 8.44 -8.30
N TYR A 252 -15.70 7.25 -8.28
CA TYR A 252 -15.82 6.30 -9.37
C TYR A 252 -17.28 5.83 -9.50
N PRO A 253 -17.91 5.96 -10.69
CA PRO A 253 -19.31 5.57 -10.89
C PRO A 253 -19.53 4.08 -10.64
N GLU A 254 -20.65 3.74 -9.96
CA GLU A 254 -20.96 2.34 -9.63
C GLU A 254 -21.18 1.51 -10.90
N GLU A 255 -21.81 2.11 -11.92
CA GLU A 255 -22.09 1.48 -13.21
C GLU A 255 -20.84 1.13 -14.02
N LEU A 256 -19.69 1.71 -13.68
CA LEU A 256 -18.40 1.43 -14.32
C LEU A 256 -17.59 0.39 -13.57
N ARG A 257 -18.03 -0.07 -12.39
CA ARG A 257 -17.25 -0.99 -11.54
C ARG A 257 -17.08 -2.39 -12.13
N ASP A 258 -18.02 -2.82 -12.96
CA ASP A 258 -18.01 -4.16 -13.59
C ASP A 258 -17.37 -4.19 -14.99
N ILE A 259 -16.71 -3.12 -15.39
CA ILE A 259 -16.13 -3.02 -16.73
C ILE A 259 -14.74 -3.68 -16.76
N ASN A 260 -14.57 -4.67 -17.62
CA ASN A 260 -13.29 -5.29 -17.93
C ASN A 260 -12.41 -4.38 -18.80
N TYR A 261 -11.09 -4.48 -18.65
CA TYR A 261 -10.09 -3.67 -19.36
C TYR A 261 -10.20 -3.70 -20.88
N ASP A 262 -10.71 -4.80 -21.45
CA ASP A 262 -10.74 -5.04 -22.89
C ASP A 262 -11.98 -4.47 -23.58
N THR A 263 -12.82 -3.69 -22.88
CA THR A 263 -14.02 -3.10 -23.47
C THR A 263 -13.81 -1.63 -23.85
N PRO A 264 -14.46 -1.12 -24.93
CA PRO A 264 -14.38 0.30 -25.31
C PRO A 264 -14.81 1.29 -24.21
N ARG A 265 -15.71 0.86 -23.31
CA ARG A 265 -16.15 1.65 -22.15
C ARG A 265 -15.05 1.87 -21.12
N THR A 266 -14.07 1.01 -21.12
CA THR A 266 -12.90 1.12 -20.27
C THR A 266 -12.10 2.40 -20.50
N GLY A 267 -11.85 2.74 -21.77
CA GLY A 267 -11.16 3.99 -22.12
C GLY A 267 -11.92 5.24 -21.66
N ASP A 268 -13.27 5.19 -21.65
CA ASP A 268 -14.09 6.30 -21.19
C ASP A 268 -14.08 6.41 -19.66
N ALA A 269 -14.06 5.29 -18.95
CA ALA A 269 -13.93 5.27 -17.51
C ALA A 269 -12.59 5.87 -17.05
N LEU A 270 -11.50 5.60 -17.76
CA LEU A 270 -10.19 6.17 -17.47
C LEU A 270 -10.08 7.66 -17.78
N LYS A 271 -10.91 8.20 -18.67
CA LYS A 271 -10.94 9.63 -19.02
C LYS A 271 -11.90 10.45 -18.16
N GLY A 272 -12.60 9.80 -17.23
CA GLY A 272 -13.69 10.43 -16.48
C GLY A 272 -13.26 11.28 -15.29
N ASN A 273 -11.95 11.46 -15.05
CA ASN A 273 -11.43 12.22 -13.90
C ASN A 273 -11.90 11.65 -12.54
N TYR A 274 -12.09 10.32 -12.48
CA TYR A 274 -12.53 9.58 -11.31
C TYR A 274 -11.37 8.93 -10.59
N VAL A 275 -11.47 8.82 -9.26
CA VAL A 275 -10.52 8.06 -8.44
C VAL A 275 -10.81 6.57 -8.60
N HIS A 276 -9.95 5.84 -9.29
CA HIS A 276 -10.16 4.43 -9.63
C HIS A 276 -9.17 3.44 -9.02
N GLY A 277 -8.13 3.90 -8.37
CA GLY A 277 -7.17 3.05 -7.66
C GLY A 277 -6.56 3.78 -6.49
N LYS A 278 -6.16 3.02 -5.46
CA LYS A 278 -5.58 3.56 -4.22
C LYS A 278 -4.53 2.59 -3.68
N ASP A 279 -3.37 3.11 -3.29
CA ASP A 279 -2.30 2.34 -2.64
C ASP A 279 -1.32 3.22 -1.86
N GLN A 280 -0.20 2.64 -1.42
CA GLN A 280 0.88 3.34 -0.72
C GLN A 280 0.38 4.06 0.54
N LEU A 281 -0.46 3.38 1.36
CA LEU A 281 -0.95 3.95 2.61
C LEU A 281 0.20 4.18 3.59
N ILE A 282 0.27 5.39 4.12
CA ILE A 282 1.14 5.79 5.20
C ILE A 282 0.31 6.55 6.23
N ALA A 283 0.45 6.19 7.51
CA ALA A 283 -0.31 6.80 8.59
C ALA A 283 0.61 7.32 9.70
N PHE A 284 0.33 8.51 10.19
CA PHE A 284 0.96 9.07 11.40
C PHE A 284 -0.01 10.02 12.09
N GLY A 285 -0.18 9.87 13.39
CA GLY A 285 -1.21 10.61 14.13
C GLY A 285 -2.56 10.61 13.41
N PRO A 286 -3.19 11.78 13.22
CA PRO A 286 -4.46 11.88 12.50
C PRO A 286 -4.32 11.85 10.97
N ILE A 287 -3.12 11.78 10.43
CA ILE A 287 -2.87 11.92 8.99
C ILE A 287 -2.86 10.56 8.32
N ARG A 288 -3.54 10.48 7.16
CA ARG A 288 -3.51 9.37 6.23
C ARG A 288 -3.01 9.89 4.89
N LEU A 289 -1.80 9.49 4.51
CA LEU A 289 -1.23 9.74 3.18
C LEU A 289 -1.41 8.51 2.33
N PHE A 290 -1.78 8.67 1.07
CA PHE A 290 -1.86 7.56 0.13
C PHE A 290 -1.81 8.06 -1.30
N ARG A 291 -1.45 7.17 -2.21
CA ARG A 291 -1.44 7.43 -3.63
C ARG A 291 -2.81 7.06 -4.20
N ILE A 292 -3.27 7.86 -5.15
CA ILE A 292 -4.48 7.61 -5.92
C ILE A 292 -4.20 7.67 -7.41
N PHE A 293 -5.06 6.99 -8.17
CA PHE A 293 -5.05 7.07 -9.62
C PHE A 293 -6.31 7.80 -10.06
N VAL A 294 -6.12 8.89 -10.79
CA VAL A 294 -7.19 9.71 -11.35
C VAL A 294 -6.95 9.81 -12.84
N ASP A 295 -7.88 9.34 -13.66
CA ASP A 295 -7.68 9.23 -15.11
C ASP A 295 -6.42 8.39 -15.41
N THR A 296 -5.41 8.95 -16.06
CA THR A 296 -4.13 8.30 -16.36
C THR A 296 -2.98 8.78 -15.46
N HIS A 297 -3.28 9.56 -14.42
CA HIS A 297 -2.28 10.19 -13.58
C HIS A 297 -2.25 9.60 -12.17
N MET A 298 -1.06 9.54 -11.61
CA MET A 298 -0.87 9.28 -10.19
C MET A 298 -0.88 10.61 -9.43
N GLU A 299 -1.65 10.66 -8.35
CA GLU A 299 -1.73 11.83 -7.46
C GLU A 299 -1.54 11.39 -6.02
N MET A 300 -1.04 12.28 -5.18
CA MET A 300 -1.04 12.08 -3.74
C MET A 300 -2.35 12.60 -3.17
N ALA A 301 -2.88 11.84 -2.23
CA ALA A 301 -3.99 12.27 -1.39
C ALA A 301 -3.56 12.27 0.07
N TYR A 302 -4.05 13.23 0.86
CA TYR A 302 -3.96 13.13 2.30
C TYR A 302 -5.28 13.50 2.97
N ALA A 303 -5.59 12.83 4.07
CA ALA A 303 -6.71 13.14 4.94
C ALA A 303 -6.17 13.53 6.33
N ASP A 304 -6.66 14.64 6.87
CA ASP A 304 -6.52 15.01 8.26
C ASP A 304 -7.82 14.71 9.00
N LEU A 305 -7.80 13.73 9.89
CA LEU A 305 -8.98 13.24 10.60
C LEU A 305 -9.47 14.23 11.65
N ASN A 306 -8.59 15.06 12.21
CA ASN A 306 -8.97 16.06 13.19
C ASN A 306 -9.74 17.22 12.54
N SER A 307 -9.27 17.72 11.42
CA SER A 307 -9.98 18.78 10.67
C SER A 307 -11.09 18.24 9.78
N LYS A 308 -11.15 16.92 9.56
CA LYS A 308 -12.04 16.22 8.61
C LYS A 308 -11.93 16.79 7.20
N LYS A 309 -10.70 17.07 6.75
CA LYS A 309 -10.40 17.59 5.42
C LYS A 309 -9.48 16.67 4.67
N GLY A 310 -9.79 16.46 3.38
CA GLY A 310 -8.98 15.69 2.45
C GLY A 310 -8.58 16.53 1.24
N PHE A 311 -7.36 16.32 0.77
CA PHE A 311 -6.82 17.01 -0.39
C PHE A 311 -6.10 16.01 -1.30
N PHE A 312 -6.09 16.28 -2.61
CA PHE A 312 -5.29 15.51 -3.54
C PHE A 312 -4.73 16.40 -4.66
N SER A 313 -3.54 16.05 -5.15
CA SER A 313 -2.81 16.77 -6.18
C SER A 313 -1.71 15.91 -6.82
N THR A 314 -1.35 16.27 -8.05
CA THR A 314 -0.15 15.75 -8.72
C THR A 314 1.12 16.38 -8.16
N LEU A 315 1.05 17.56 -7.55
CA LEU A 315 2.20 18.30 -7.06
C LEU A 315 2.27 18.22 -5.53
N VAL A 316 3.43 17.83 -5.03
CA VAL A 316 3.77 17.82 -3.61
C VAL A 316 4.88 18.82 -3.37
N THR A 317 4.70 19.73 -2.43
CA THR A 317 5.67 20.76 -2.08
C THR A 317 6.13 20.61 -0.63
N CYS A 318 7.37 21.02 -0.39
CA CYS A 318 7.93 21.14 0.96
C CYS A 318 9.15 22.07 0.89
N LYS A 319 9.04 23.28 1.41
CA LYS A 319 10.15 24.26 1.35
C LYS A 319 11.39 23.77 2.09
N VAL A 320 11.21 22.97 3.16
CA VAL A 320 12.32 22.38 3.91
C VAL A 320 13.17 21.46 3.03
N ALA A 321 12.56 20.79 2.05
CA ALA A 321 13.28 19.93 1.09
C ALA A 321 14.07 20.71 0.04
N ARG A 322 13.73 21.98 -0.19
CA ARG A 322 14.31 22.85 -1.23
C ARG A 322 14.11 22.38 -2.68
N ILE A 323 13.56 21.19 -2.87
CA ILE A 323 13.16 20.63 -4.18
C ILE A 323 11.77 20.02 -4.04
N PRO A 324 10.99 19.89 -5.13
CA PRO A 324 9.71 19.21 -5.08
C PRO A 324 9.87 17.79 -4.55
N LEU A 325 9.15 17.43 -3.49
CA LEU A 325 9.08 16.04 -3.04
C LEU A 325 8.15 15.26 -3.97
N LEU A 326 8.53 14.04 -4.25
CA LEU A 326 7.64 13.06 -4.85
C LEU A 326 6.79 12.38 -3.77
N TYR A 327 5.93 11.48 -4.21
CA TYR A 327 5.12 10.69 -3.28
C TYR A 327 6.02 9.93 -2.30
N PRO A 328 5.76 9.99 -0.99
CA PRO A 328 6.40 9.09 -0.06
C PRO A 328 5.95 7.66 -0.35
N ILE A 329 6.90 6.74 -0.41
CA ILE A 329 6.67 5.33 -0.67
C ILE A 329 6.80 4.46 0.58
N ALA A 330 7.32 5.03 1.67
CA ALA A 330 7.52 4.34 2.93
C ALA A 330 7.50 5.32 4.11
N LYS A 331 7.39 4.74 5.31
CA LYS A 331 7.68 5.40 6.58
C LYS A 331 8.65 4.51 7.35
N SER A 332 9.71 5.11 7.94
CA SER A 332 10.64 4.40 8.80
C SER A 332 10.01 4.07 10.16
N ASP A 333 10.62 3.17 10.93
CA ASP A 333 10.27 2.93 12.34
C ASP A 333 10.58 4.14 13.23
N GLN A 334 11.42 5.07 12.78
CA GLN A 334 11.70 6.36 13.42
C GLN A 334 10.67 7.45 13.08
N GLY A 335 9.75 7.16 12.15
CA GLY A 335 8.70 8.08 11.73
C GLY A 335 9.08 8.99 10.56
N ASP A 336 10.18 8.76 9.83
CA ASP A 336 10.51 9.53 8.64
C ASP A 336 9.64 9.08 7.46
N LEU A 337 9.11 10.02 6.68
CA LEU A 337 8.60 9.74 5.34
C LEU A 337 9.76 9.51 4.40
N ILE A 338 9.63 8.52 3.52
CA ILE A 338 10.69 8.15 2.58
C ILE A 338 10.12 8.11 1.18
N GLY A 339 10.81 8.74 0.26
CA GLY A 339 10.50 8.65 -1.16
C GLY A 339 11.77 8.50 -1.98
N ILE A 340 11.60 8.51 -3.29
CA ILE A 340 12.66 8.21 -4.24
C ILE A 340 12.68 9.23 -5.37
N TYR A 341 13.86 9.63 -5.77
CA TYR A 341 14.14 10.25 -7.06
C TYR A 341 14.91 9.24 -7.91
N ASP A 342 14.31 8.79 -8.98
CA ASP A 342 15.06 8.07 -9.99
C ASP A 342 15.95 9.04 -10.81
N MET A 343 16.96 8.48 -11.44
CA MET A 343 17.92 9.29 -12.21
C MET A 343 17.27 10.05 -13.38
N PRO A 344 16.40 9.43 -14.21
CA PRO A 344 15.71 10.14 -15.29
C PRO A 344 14.93 11.35 -14.79
N LEU A 345 14.26 11.23 -13.66
CA LEU A 345 13.49 12.33 -13.09
C LEU A 345 14.39 13.45 -12.58
N LEU A 346 15.49 13.15 -11.87
CA LEU A 346 16.43 14.15 -11.42
C LEU A 346 17.03 14.94 -12.59
N LEU A 347 17.37 14.25 -13.68
CA LEU A 347 17.87 14.89 -14.90
C LEU A 347 16.81 15.77 -15.56
N ALA A 348 15.57 15.27 -15.69
CA ALA A 348 14.48 16.07 -16.23
C ALA A 348 14.16 17.31 -15.37
N MET A 349 14.22 17.18 -14.04
CA MET A 349 14.08 18.31 -13.12
C MET A 349 15.21 19.32 -13.31
N GLN A 350 16.44 18.87 -13.46
CA GLN A 350 17.60 19.71 -13.71
C GLN A 350 17.48 20.47 -15.06
N GLU A 351 17.10 19.79 -16.12
CA GLU A 351 16.90 20.37 -17.45
C GLU A 351 15.76 21.41 -17.47
N SER A 352 14.62 21.09 -16.84
CA SER A 352 13.45 21.98 -16.82
C SER A 352 13.71 23.32 -16.13
N GLN A 353 14.79 23.42 -15.36
CA GLN A 353 15.15 24.60 -14.59
C GLN A 353 16.38 25.33 -15.12
N ALA A 354 17.01 24.83 -16.18
CA ALA A 354 18.18 25.42 -16.78
C ALA A 354 17.97 26.93 -17.15
N ASP A 355 16.78 27.25 -17.63
CA ASP A 355 16.40 28.62 -18.01
C ASP A 355 16.12 29.56 -16.82
N ARG A 356 15.89 29.01 -15.62
CA ARG A 356 15.55 29.78 -14.40
C ARG A 356 16.74 30.05 -13.49
N ARG A 357 17.92 29.56 -13.81
CA ARG A 357 19.15 29.68 -12.99
C ARG A 357 19.66 31.12 -12.81
N ALA A 358 19.12 32.08 -13.54
CA ALA A 358 19.51 33.47 -13.46
C ALA A 358 18.98 34.25 -12.24
N ASP A 359 18.03 33.69 -11.49
CA ASP A 359 17.43 34.29 -10.31
C ASP A 359 18.15 33.86 -9.02
N SER A 360 18.77 34.84 -8.33
CA SER A 360 19.53 34.57 -7.10
C SER A 360 18.72 33.94 -5.95
N LYS A 361 17.38 34.11 -5.92
CA LYS A 361 16.52 33.54 -4.88
C LYS A 361 16.33 32.04 -5.02
N THR A 362 16.54 31.49 -6.19
CA THR A 362 16.39 30.07 -6.49
C THR A 362 17.73 29.33 -6.58
N ALA A 363 18.85 30.02 -6.49
CA ALA A 363 20.19 29.45 -6.64
C ALA A 363 20.48 28.28 -5.68
N GLU A 364 19.99 28.33 -4.43
CA GLU A 364 20.20 27.29 -3.44
C GLU A 364 19.44 26.00 -3.80
N ILE A 365 18.25 26.12 -4.38
CA ILE A 365 17.44 24.98 -4.86
C ILE A 365 18.18 24.27 -5.99
N TYR A 366 18.75 25.03 -6.93
CA TYR A 366 19.50 24.46 -8.04
C TYR A 366 20.74 23.72 -7.57
N HIS A 367 21.46 24.29 -6.60
CA HIS A 367 22.62 23.62 -6.02
C HIS A 367 22.30 22.26 -5.42
N VAL A 368 21.19 22.14 -4.69
CA VAL A 368 20.75 20.85 -4.14
C VAL A 368 20.43 19.87 -5.26
N MET A 369 19.67 20.28 -6.27
CA MET A 369 19.33 19.44 -7.41
C MET A 369 20.53 18.96 -8.20
N ASP A 370 21.47 19.88 -8.51
CA ASP A 370 22.70 19.54 -9.23
C ASP A 370 23.52 18.52 -8.44
N SER A 371 23.70 18.73 -7.14
CA SER A 371 24.41 17.81 -6.26
C SER A 371 23.77 16.41 -6.21
N LEU A 372 22.43 16.33 -6.16
CA LEU A 372 21.73 15.05 -6.18
C LEU A 372 21.84 14.35 -7.53
N ALA A 373 21.69 15.09 -8.62
CA ALA A 373 21.85 14.57 -9.98
C ALA A 373 23.28 14.05 -10.23
N GLU A 374 24.29 14.80 -9.82
CA GLU A 374 25.70 14.35 -9.89
C GLU A 374 25.94 13.09 -9.06
N SER A 375 25.39 13.04 -7.84
CA SER A 375 25.51 11.86 -6.98
C SER A 375 24.82 10.64 -7.58
N ALA A 376 23.62 10.82 -8.13
CA ALA A 376 22.88 9.76 -8.81
C ALA A 376 23.63 9.24 -10.04
N LEU A 377 24.14 10.14 -10.88
CA LEU A 377 24.92 9.79 -12.06
C LEU A 377 26.22 9.06 -11.70
N LYS A 378 26.94 9.53 -10.68
CA LYS A 378 28.18 8.90 -10.22
C LYS A 378 27.97 7.48 -9.73
N GLN A 379 26.86 7.23 -9.07
CA GLN A 379 26.51 5.91 -8.54
C GLN A 379 25.67 5.08 -9.52
N ASP A 380 25.13 5.68 -10.58
CA ASP A 380 24.12 5.05 -11.45
C ASP A 380 22.99 4.42 -10.63
N ARG A 381 22.48 5.17 -9.64
CA ARG A 381 21.49 4.73 -8.65
C ARG A 381 20.55 5.87 -8.28
N PRO A 382 19.32 5.54 -7.88
CA PRO A 382 18.38 6.53 -7.37
C PRO A 382 18.86 7.14 -6.04
N VAL A 383 18.26 8.27 -5.71
CA VAL A 383 18.42 8.96 -4.44
C VAL A 383 17.16 8.78 -3.62
N LEU A 384 17.29 8.28 -2.41
CA LEU A 384 16.21 8.28 -1.42
C LEU A 384 16.22 9.63 -0.69
N TRP A 385 15.04 10.18 -0.46
CA TRP A 385 14.85 11.28 0.46
C TRP A 385 14.16 10.80 1.73
N PHE A 386 14.61 11.32 2.85
CA PHE A 386 14.06 11.07 4.17
C PHE A 386 13.57 12.38 4.75
N ALA A 387 12.29 12.49 5.03
CA ALA A 387 11.68 13.66 5.60
C ALA A 387 11.19 13.35 7.01
N LYS A 388 11.88 13.90 8.00
CA LYS A 388 11.57 13.70 9.42
C LYS A 388 10.26 14.36 9.78
N ILE A 389 9.32 13.59 10.27
CA ILE A 389 8.04 14.11 10.76
C ILE A 389 8.26 14.80 12.10
N LYS A 390 7.67 15.99 12.28
CA LYS A 390 7.70 16.71 13.55
C LYS A 390 7.05 15.86 14.66
N PRO A 391 7.69 15.75 15.85
CA PRO A 391 7.25 14.85 16.91
C PRO A 391 5.78 15.04 17.34
N GLU A 392 5.26 16.25 17.30
CA GLU A 392 3.88 16.55 17.66
C GLU A 392 2.85 15.87 16.74
N TRP A 393 3.22 15.51 15.51
CA TRP A 393 2.34 14.80 14.60
C TRP A 393 2.39 13.27 14.78
N LEU A 394 3.50 12.73 15.29
CA LEU A 394 3.63 11.30 15.57
C LEU A 394 2.80 10.88 16.80
N THR A 395 2.67 11.77 17.80
CA THR A 395 1.99 11.50 19.07
C THR A 395 0.54 12.01 19.12
N LYS A 396 0.11 12.81 18.13
CA LYS A 396 -1.22 13.40 18.08
C LYS A 396 -2.28 12.32 17.90
N SER A 397 -3.23 12.23 18.83
CA SER A 397 -4.41 11.36 18.70
C SER A 397 -5.53 12.04 17.90
N TYR A 398 -6.49 11.25 17.43
CA TYR A 398 -7.71 11.70 16.75
C TYR A 398 -8.93 10.96 17.30
#